data_6e40284fb155d0002c491eafc8160e6d
#
_entry.id   6e40284fb155d0002c491eafc8160e6d
#
_cell.length_a   1.000
_cell.length_b   1.000
_cell.length_c   1.000
_cell.angle_alpha   90.00
_cell.angle_beta   90.00
_cell.angle_gamma   90.00
#
_symmetry.space_group_name_H-M   'P 1'
#
loop_
_entity.id
_entity.type
_entity.pdbx_description
1 polymer ?
#
loop_
_entity_poly.entity_id
_entity_poly.type
_entity_poly.pdbx_seq_one_letter_code
_entity_poly.pdbx_strand_id
1 'polypeptide(L)'
;FLVPTLVLALVLGTLLLLCSKGELHLLLCQPHMPFLDTIVPIFSDLVDWLPYLVVVLLLFYRAGWATFLASNLLLSTLIVQPIKHLVNAPRPLTWFAENMPDVALPLVDGVKMNLWLSFPSGHTTTFFVLFFSISIILCAENIRGKNILSLLCFLLATFGAYTRIYLSQHFALDVLAGILIASF
;
A
#
# COMPACT_ATOMS: atom_id res chain seq x y z
N PHE A 1 5.21 15.23 -0.15
CA PHE A 1 4.43 13.98 -0.08
C PHE A 1 3.05 14.15 -0.70
N LEU A 2 2.21 15.05 -0.19
CA LEU A 2 0.78 15.15 -0.59
C LEU A 2 0.56 15.36 -2.09
N VAL A 3 1.25 16.32 -2.72
CA VAL A 3 1.07 16.63 -4.15
C VAL A 3 1.32 15.41 -5.04
N PRO A 4 2.47 14.71 -4.96
CA PRO A 4 2.68 13.50 -5.77
C PRO A 4 1.69 12.38 -5.42
N THR A 5 1.20 12.26 -4.18
CA THR A 5 0.14 11.31 -3.81
C THR A 5 -1.18 11.60 -4.53
N LEU A 6 -1.59 12.88 -4.61
CA LEU A 6 -2.78 13.28 -5.36
C LEU A 6 -2.64 12.98 -6.86
N VAL A 7 -1.47 13.25 -7.43
CA VAL A 7 -1.18 12.91 -8.84
C VAL A 7 -1.28 11.40 -9.06
N LEU A 8 -0.69 10.59 -8.17
CA LEU A 8 -0.79 9.13 -8.24
C LEU A 8 -2.25 8.66 -8.14
N ALA A 9 -3.02 9.21 -7.22
CA ALA A 9 -4.44 8.88 -7.07
C ALA A 9 -5.26 9.23 -8.32
N LEU A 10 -4.99 10.38 -8.94
CA LEU A 10 -5.63 10.78 -10.21
C LEU A 10 -5.24 9.84 -11.35
N VAL A 11 -3.97 9.48 -11.48
CA VAL A 11 -3.49 8.54 -12.50
C VAL A 11 -4.16 7.17 -12.33
N LEU A 12 -4.14 6.61 -11.12
CA LEU A 12 -4.81 5.33 -10.84
C LEU A 12 -6.31 5.41 -11.09
N GLY A 13 -6.97 6.50 -10.66
CA GLY A 13 -8.39 6.72 -10.91
C GLY A 13 -8.72 6.78 -12.40
N THR A 14 -7.89 7.46 -13.18
CA THR A 14 -8.05 7.52 -14.66
C THR A 14 -7.88 6.14 -15.30
N LEU A 15 -6.86 5.38 -14.90
CA LEU A 15 -6.64 4.03 -15.41
C LEU A 15 -7.81 3.08 -15.08
N LEU A 16 -8.39 3.20 -13.88
CA LEU A 16 -9.56 2.44 -13.47
C LEU A 16 -10.83 2.78 -14.28
N LEU A 17 -10.92 3.98 -14.87
CA LEU A 17 -12.01 4.37 -15.76
C LEU A 17 -11.80 3.91 -17.21
N LEU A 18 -10.53 3.78 -17.65
CA LEU A 18 -10.17 3.48 -19.03
C LEU A 18 -9.96 1.98 -19.29
N CYS A 19 -9.60 1.20 -18.29
CA CYS A 19 -9.26 -0.22 -18.43
C CYS A 19 -10.23 -1.10 -17.65
N SER A 20 -10.49 -2.32 -18.14
CA SER A 20 -11.20 -3.31 -17.35
C SER A 20 -10.36 -3.78 -16.16
N LYS A 21 -11.02 -4.29 -15.12
CA LYS A 21 -10.38 -4.71 -13.87
C LYS A 21 -9.27 -5.74 -14.09
N GLY A 22 -9.52 -6.74 -14.94
CA GLY A 22 -8.57 -7.80 -15.24
C GLY A 22 -7.39 -7.31 -16.08
N GLU A 23 -7.66 -6.57 -17.15
CA GLU A 23 -6.61 -6.00 -18.03
C GLU A 23 -5.69 -5.06 -17.28
N LEU A 24 -6.25 -4.15 -16.46
CA LEU A 24 -5.43 -3.24 -15.65
C LEU A 24 -4.56 -4.01 -14.66
N HIS A 25 -5.09 -5.07 -14.04
CA HIS A 25 -4.30 -5.89 -13.13
C HIS A 25 -3.12 -6.55 -13.84
N LEU A 26 -3.38 -7.21 -14.98
CA LEU A 26 -2.33 -7.86 -15.79
C LEU A 26 -1.29 -6.87 -16.29
N LEU A 27 -1.71 -5.67 -16.70
CA LEU A 27 -0.79 -4.60 -17.12
C LEU A 27 0.14 -4.17 -15.98
N LEU A 28 -0.38 -4.04 -14.77
CA LEU A 28 0.35 -3.52 -13.62
C LEU A 28 1.17 -4.58 -12.88
N CYS A 29 0.79 -5.86 -12.94
CA CYS A 29 1.54 -6.93 -12.26
C CYS A 29 2.72 -7.45 -13.08
N GLN A 30 2.86 -7.09 -14.37
CA GLN A 30 3.99 -7.45 -15.21
C GLN A 30 5.01 -6.30 -15.32
N PRO A 31 6.29 -6.60 -15.66
CA PRO A 31 6.88 -7.93 -15.85
C PRO A 31 7.37 -8.57 -14.53
N HIS A 32 7.20 -9.88 -14.38
CA HIS A 32 7.88 -10.66 -13.35
C HIS A 32 9.36 -10.84 -13.74
N MET A 33 10.25 -10.56 -12.80
CA MET A 33 11.71 -10.69 -12.96
C MET A 33 12.29 -11.36 -11.71
N PRO A 34 13.27 -12.27 -11.81
CA PRO A 34 13.83 -12.98 -10.66
C PRO A 34 14.30 -12.06 -9.53
N PHE A 35 14.85 -10.89 -9.88
CA PHE A 35 15.26 -9.87 -8.92
C PHE A 35 14.06 -9.26 -8.16
N LEU A 36 13.01 -8.88 -8.87
CA LEU A 36 11.79 -8.33 -8.26
C LEU A 36 11.03 -9.41 -7.48
N ASP A 37 10.96 -10.63 -8.00
CA ASP A 37 10.32 -11.76 -7.30
C ASP A 37 10.98 -12.05 -5.95
N THR A 38 12.27 -11.71 -5.79
CA THR A 38 12.98 -11.82 -4.50
C THR A 38 12.76 -10.60 -3.60
N ILE A 39 12.84 -9.38 -4.15
CA ILE A 39 12.83 -8.15 -3.31
C ILE A 39 11.42 -7.74 -2.92
N VAL A 40 10.44 -7.88 -3.82
CA VAL A 40 9.07 -7.40 -3.60
C VAL A 40 8.39 -8.09 -2.42
N PRO A 41 8.47 -9.42 -2.22
CA PRO A 41 7.93 -10.05 -1.01
C PRO A 41 8.57 -9.51 0.27
N ILE A 42 9.92 -9.44 0.30
CA ILE A 42 10.66 -8.92 1.47
C ILE A 42 10.22 -7.50 1.82
N PHE A 43 10.12 -6.62 0.81
CA PHE A 43 9.69 -5.25 1.03
C PHE A 43 8.22 -5.18 1.47
N SER A 44 7.37 -6.02 0.91
CA SER A 44 5.95 -6.11 1.29
C SER A 44 5.78 -6.46 2.77
N ASP A 45 6.60 -7.39 3.28
CA ASP A 45 6.55 -7.87 4.66
C ASP A 45 7.09 -6.85 5.68
N LEU A 46 7.81 -5.80 5.23
CA LEU A 46 8.23 -4.71 6.12
C LEU A 46 7.05 -4.05 6.83
N VAL A 47 5.87 -4.03 6.22
CA VAL A 47 4.68 -3.40 6.81
C VAL A 47 4.23 -4.06 8.11
N ASP A 48 4.56 -5.32 8.31
CA ASP A 48 4.12 -6.09 9.47
C ASP A 48 4.87 -5.71 10.76
N TRP A 49 6.06 -5.12 10.65
CA TRP A 49 6.87 -4.79 11.81
C TRP A 49 7.48 -3.37 11.78
N LEU A 50 7.79 -2.81 10.60
CA LEU A 50 8.45 -1.51 10.47
C LEU A 50 7.67 -0.35 11.12
N PRO A 51 6.34 -0.23 10.98
CA PRO A 51 5.59 0.85 11.63
C PRO A 51 5.74 0.82 13.15
N TYR A 52 5.71 -0.37 13.75
CA TYR A 52 5.86 -0.55 15.20
C TYR A 52 7.27 -0.22 15.67
N LEU A 53 8.29 -0.63 14.90
CA LEU A 53 9.67 -0.24 15.17
C LEU A 53 9.82 1.28 15.16
N VAL A 54 9.25 1.96 14.16
CA VAL A 54 9.31 3.43 14.07
C VAL A 54 8.60 4.08 15.26
N VAL A 55 7.44 3.58 15.68
CA VAL A 55 6.76 4.07 16.90
C VAL A 55 7.67 3.94 18.13
N VAL A 56 8.32 2.78 18.31
CA VAL A 56 9.24 2.56 19.43
C VAL A 56 10.43 3.53 19.37
N LEU A 57 11.05 3.71 18.22
CA LEU A 57 12.16 4.66 18.05
C LEU A 57 11.73 6.10 18.34
N LEU A 58 10.54 6.49 17.91
CA LEU A 58 9.98 7.81 18.20
C LEU A 58 9.69 8.03 19.69
N LEU A 59 9.40 6.99 20.47
CA LEU A 59 9.25 7.11 21.94
C LEU A 59 10.54 7.61 22.59
N PHE A 60 11.71 7.15 22.11
CA PHE A 60 13.00 7.60 22.62
C PHE A 60 13.40 8.99 22.09
N TYR A 61 12.87 9.40 20.95
CA TYR A 61 13.12 10.72 20.38
C TYR A 61 12.16 11.78 20.95
N ARG A 62 10.86 11.56 20.81
CA ARG A 62 9.81 12.48 21.27
C ARG A 62 8.45 11.76 21.34
N ALA A 63 7.99 11.49 22.55
CA ALA A 63 6.76 10.72 22.80
C ALA A 63 5.53 11.26 22.04
N GLY A 64 5.41 12.59 21.83
CA GLY A 64 4.33 13.19 21.05
C GLY A 64 4.28 12.71 19.61
N TRP A 65 5.43 12.47 18.96
CA TRP A 65 5.46 11.92 17.61
C TRP A 65 5.16 10.41 17.57
N ALA A 66 5.55 9.69 18.61
CA ALA A 66 5.18 8.28 18.74
C ALA A 66 3.66 8.13 18.88
N THR A 67 3.03 8.93 19.73
CA THR A 67 1.56 8.92 19.89
C THR A 67 0.85 9.36 18.62
N PHE A 68 1.36 10.36 17.92
CA PHE A 68 0.83 10.79 16.61
C PHE A 68 0.81 9.63 15.59
N LEU A 69 1.96 8.97 15.38
CA LEU A 69 2.04 7.85 14.43
C LEU A 69 1.16 6.67 14.88
N ALA A 70 1.23 6.29 16.17
CA ALA A 70 0.44 5.18 16.72
C ALA A 70 -1.07 5.44 16.57
N SER A 71 -1.52 6.67 16.82
CA SER A 71 -2.93 7.04 16.66
C SER A 71 -3.39 6.95 15.20
N ASN A 72 -2.57 7.40 14.24
CA ASN A 72 -2.88 7.30 12.81
C ASN A 72 -2.94 5.85 12.34
N LEU A 73 -2.02 4.98 12.80
CA LEU A 73 -2.05 3.55 12.50
C LEU A 73 -3.29 2.88 13.08
N LEU A 74 -3.65 3.20 14.32
CA LEU A 74 -4.86 2.68 14.96
C LEU A 74 -6.12 3.14 14.22
N LEU A 75 -6.24 4.44 13.94
CA LEU A 75 -7.39 5.01 13.25
C LEU A 75 -7.57 4.39 11.85
N SER A 76 -6.49 4.29 11.09
CA SER A 76 -6.53 3.65 9.77
C SER A 76 -6.97 2.18 9.85
N THR A 77 -6.53 1.44 10.85
CA THR A 77 -6.94 0.06 11.08
C THR A 77 -8.44 -0.02 11.42
N LEU A 78 -8.93 0.88 12.29
CA LEU A 78 -10.34 0.97 12.66
C LEU A 78 -11.26 1.32 11.48
N ILE A 79 -10.74 1.99 10.46
CA ILE A 79 -11.48 2.26 9.21
C ILE A 79 -11.40 1.07 8.26
N VAL A 80 -10.19 0.55 8.02
CA VAL A 80 -9.95 -0.49 7.03
C VAL A 80 -10.63 -1.81 7.40
N GLN A 81 -10.54 -2.25 8.65
CA GLN A 81 -11.03 -3.58 9.04
C GLN A 81 -12.55 -3.75 8.89
N PRO A 82 -13.40 -2.82 9.36
CA PRO A 82 -14.84 -2.93 9.12
C PRO A 82 -15.19 -2.95 7.63
N ILE A 83 -14.57 -2.08 6.83
CA ILE A 83 -14.83 -2.03 5.39
C ILE A 83 -14.47 -3.37 4.72
N LYS A 84 -13.33 -3.99 5.09
CA LYS A 84 -12.92 -5.30 4.58
C LYS A 84 -14.01 -6.37 4.83
N HIS A 85 -14.51 -6.45 6.04
CA HIS A 85 -15.52 -7.44 6.41
C HIS A 85 -16.89 -7.16 5.80
N LEU A 86 -17.27 -5.89 5.66
CA LEU A 86 -18.53 -5.49 5.03
C LEU A 86 -18.53 -5.76 3.52
N VAL A 87 -17.45 -5.43 2.83
CA VAL A 87 -17.34 -5.61 1.37
C VAL A 87 -17.01 -7.06 1.00
N ASN A 88 -16.15 -7.71 1.77
CA ASN A 88 -15.69 -9.11 1.56
C ASN A 88 -15.35 -9.43 0.09
N ALA A 89 -14.63 -8.54 -0.58
CA ALA A 89 -14.29 -8.69 -1.99
C ALA A 89 -13.31 -9.84 -2.27
N PRO A 90 -13.46 -10.57 -3.39
CA PRO A 90 -12.48 -11.57 -3.81
C PRO A 90 -11.16 -10.91 -4.21
N ARG A 91 -10.03 -11.59 -3.87
CA ARG A 91 -8.69 -11.20 -4.31
C ARG A 91 -8.40 -11.64 -5.73
N PRO A 92 -7.33 -11.12 -6.37
CA PRO A 92 -7.02 -11.42 -7.76
C PRO A 92 -7.07 -12.91 -8.08
N LEU A 93 -6.46 -13.78 -7.28
CA LEU A 93 -6.45 -15.22 -7.54
C LEU A 93 -7.86 -15.80 -7.67
N THR A 94 -8.76 -15.52 -6.72
CA THR A 94 -10.16 -15.97 -6.77
C THR A 94 -10.90 -15.33 -7.93
N TRP A 95 -10.76 -14.03 -8.10
CA TRP A 95 -11.47 -13.30 -9.14
C TRP A 95 -11.10 -13.78 -10.55
N PHE A 96 -9.79 -14.00 -10.83
CA PHE A 96 -9.34 -14.52 -12.14
C PHE A 96 -9.85 -15.93 -12.38
N ALA A 97 -9.83 -16.81 -11.39
CA ALA A 97 -10.37 -18.15 -11.52
C ALA A 97 -11.86 -18.18 -11.89
N GLU A 98 -12.64 -17.18 -11.43
CA GLU A 98 -14.09 -17.09 -11.71
C GLU A 98 -14.41 -16.35 -13.02
N ASN A 99 -13.65 -15.33 -13.39
CA ASN A 99 -14.00 -14.40 -14.49
C ASN A 99 -13.09 -14.53 -15.72
N MET A 100 -11.88 -15.07 -15.57
CA MET A 100 -10.91 -15.21 -16.65
C MET A 100 -10.11 -16.53 -16.48
N PRO A 101 -10.79 -17.70 -16.47
CA PRO A 101 -10.14 -18.98 -16.13
C PRO A 101 -9.04 -19.40 -17.11
N ASP A 102 -9.09 -18.91 -18.35
CA ASP A 102 -8.10 -19.22 -19.39
C ASP A 102 -6.83 -18.32 -19.30
N VAL A 103 -6.82 -17.35 -18.39
CA VAL A 103 -5.71 -16.45 -18.21
C VAL A 103 -4.87 -16.86 -17.02
N ALA A 104 -3.61 -17.24 -17.26
CA ALA A 104 -2.67 -17.53 -16.19
C ALA A 104 -2.30 -16.23 -15.43
N LEU A 105 -2.69 -16.15 -14.16
CA LEU A 105 -2.30 -15.05 -13.28
C LEU A 105 -0.83 -15.22 -12.88
N PRO A 106 0.05 -14.22 -13.12
CA PRO A 106 1.43 -14.30 -12.65
C PRO A 106 1.48 -14.30 -11.12
N LEU A 107 2.19 -15.29 -10.56
CA LEU A 107 2.37 -15.47 -9.12
C LEU A 107 3.85 -15.59 -8.78
N VAL A 108 4.22 -15.14 -7.60
CA VAL A 108 5.58 -15.31 -7.05
C VAL A 108 5.60 -16.52 -6.14
N ASP A 109 6.54 -17.44 -6.36
CA ASP A 109 6.69 -18.65 -5.57
C ASP A 109 6.94 -18.34 -4.07
N GLY A 110 6.34 -19.15 -3.21
CA GLY A 110 6.48 -19.02 -1.76
C GLY A 110 5.62 -17.92 -1.11
N VAL A 111 4.93 -17.11 -1.89
CA VAL A 111 4.01 -16.09 -1.35
C VAL A 111 2.66 -16.70 -1.02
N LYS A 112 2.25 -16.58 0.26
CA LYS A 112 0.93 -17.05 0.70
C LYS A 112 -0.18 -16.23 0.05
N MET A 113 -1.05 -16.89 -0.71
CA MET A 113 -2.19 -16.27 -1.35
C MET A 113 -3.43 -16.31 -0.45
N ASN A 114 -3.99 -15.14 -0.17
CA ASN A 114 -5.30 -15.02 0.46
C ASN A 114 -6.37 -14.93 -0.63
N LEU A 115 -7.57 -15.42 -0.35
CA LEU A 115 -8.65 -15.54 -1.34
C LEU A 115 -9.66 -14.40 -1.26
N TRP A 116 -9.93 -13.88 -0.08
CA TRP A 116 -10.97 -12.89 0.22
C TRP A 116 -10.44 -11.66 0.96
N LEU A 117 -11.32 -10.72 1.29
CA LEU A 117 -11.00 -9.47 1.99
C LEU A 117 -10.00 -8.60 1.22
N SER A 118 -10.22 -8.48 -0.10
CA SER A 118 -9.34 -7.67 -0.95
C SER A 118 -9.46 -6.18 -0.66
N PHE A 119 -10.68 -5.65 -0.62
CA PHE A 119 -10.92 -4.20 -0.53
C PHE A 119 -11.18 -3.73 0.91
N PRO A 120 -10.58 -2.61 1.32
CA PRO A 120 -9.42 -1.91 0.75
C PRO A 120 -8.09 -2.59 1.11
N SER A 121 -6.97 -2.16 0.49
CA SER A 121 -5.64 -2.70 0.80
C SER A 121 -5.09 -2.16 2.12
N GLY A 122 -5.05 -3.01 3.16
CA GLY A 122 -4.51 -2.64 4.47
C GLY A 122 -3.01 -2.34 4.44
N HIS A 123 -2.20 -3.14 3.72
CA HIS A 123 -0.76 -2.90 3.55
C HIS A 123 -0.48 -1.54 2.91
N THR A 124 -1.21 -1.22 1.83
CA THR A 124 -1.11 0.10 1.18
C THR A 124 -1.43 1.22 2.16
N THR A 125 -2.54 1.10 2.91
CA THR A 125 -2.92 2.10 3.92
C THR A 125 -1.81 2.28 4.95
N THR A 126 -1.26 1.20 5.49
CA THR A 126 -0.22 1.25 6.51
C THR A 126 1.08 1.87 5.99
N PHE A 127 1.53 1.52 4.76
CA PHE A 127 2.69 2.15 4.14
C PHE A 127 2.50 3.66 3.97
N PHE A 128 1.34 4.08 3.45
CA PHE A 128 1.05 5.50 3.27
C PHE A 128 0.92 6.25 4.60
N VAL A 129 0.25 5.69 5.60
CA VAL A 129 0.17 6.28 6.95
C VAL A 129 1.56 6.44 7.56
N LEU A 130 2.39 5.40 7.50
CA LEU A 130 3.75 5.44 8.04
C LEU A 130 4.58 6.55 7.39
N PHE A 131 4.73 6.50 6.08
CA PHE A 131 5.62 7.42 5.37
C PHE A 131 5.07 8.84 5.26
N PHE A 132 3.76 9.02 5.25
CA PHE A 132 3.14 10.33 5.34
C PHE A 132 3.37 10.96 6.72
N SER A 133 3.17 10.18 7.79
CA SER A 133 3.47 10.64 9.16
C SER A 133 4.94 11.03 9.32
N ILE A 134 5.88 10.23 8.79
CA ILE A 134 7.31 10.60 8.78
C ILE A 134 7.53 11.91 8.02
N SER A 135 6.91 12.08 6.86
CA SER A 135 7.01 13.33 6.08
C SER A 135 6.51 14.56 6.86
N ILE A 136 5.41 14.42 7.61
CA ILE A 136 4.88 15.47 8.50
C ILE A 136 5.89 15.79 9.60
N ILE A 137 6.45 14.77 10.26
CA ILE A 137 7.46 14.94 11.32
C ILE A 137 8.69 15.68 10.79
N LEU A 138 9.22 15.29 9.63
CA LEU A 138 10.36 15.94 8.98
C LEU A 138 10.10 17.42 8.69
N CYS A 139 8.89 17.76 8.28
CA CYS A 139 8.49 19.14 8.03
C CYS A 139 8.32 19.94 9.32
N ALA A 140 7.69 19.37 10.35
CA ALA A 140 7.43 20.01 11.63
C ALA A 140 8.71 20.27 12.42
N GLU A 141 9.65 19.31 12.42
CA GLU A 141 10.98 19.45 13.03
C GLU A 141 11.96 20.25 12.16
N ASN A 142 11.51 20.76 11.02
CA ASN A 142 12.31 21.55 10.07
C ASN A 142 13.65 20.89 9.69
N ILE A 143 13.64 19.59 9.48
CA ILE A 143 14.83 18.79 9.16
C ILE A 143 15.44 19.27 7.83
N ARG A 144 16.77 19.43 7.79
CA ARG A 144 17.49 19.80 6.56
C ARG A 144 17.25 18.76 5.48
N GLY A 145 16.86 19.21 4.29
CA GLY A 145 16.54 18.31 3.16
C GLY A 145 15.15 17.67 3.24
N LYS A 146 14.25 18.16 4.12
CA LYS A 146 12.90 17.62 4.32
C LYS A 146 12.12 17.37 3.02
N ASN A 147 12.27 18.23 2.00
CA ASN A 147 11.56 18.07 0.73
C ASN A 147 12.01 16.80 -0.03
N ILE A 148 13.34 16.55 -0.06
CA ILE A 148 13.91 15.35 -0.69
C ILE A 148 13.54 14.11 0.13
N LEU A 149 13.65 14.18 1.46
CA LEU A 149 13.26 13.08 2.35
C LEU A 149 11.77 12.78 2.26
N SER A 150 10.90 13.80 2.15
CA SER A 150 9.46 13.61 1.93
C SER A 150 9.15 12.97 0.57
N LEU A 151 9.94 13.29 -0.47
CA LEU A 151 9.82 12.63 -1.77
C LEU A 151 10.24 11.16 -1.67
N LEU A 152 11.33 10.86 -0.96
CA LEU A 152 11.75 9.48 -0.70
C LEU A 152 10.67 8.70 0.08
N CYS A 153 10.05 9.31 1.09
CA CYS A 153 8.92 8.74 1.81
C CYS A 153 7.76 8.41 0.86
N PHE A 154 7.42 9.32 -0.06
CA PHE A 154 6.39 9.06 -1.07
C PHE A 154 6.76 7.89 -1.99
N LEU A 155 8.00 7.83 -2.47
CA LEU A 155 8.45 6.73 -3.34
C LEU A 155 8.42 5.38 -2.62
N LEU A 156 8.82 5.32 -1.35
CA LEU A 156 8.77 4.10 -0.54
C LEU A 156 7.31 3.67 -0.28
N ALA A 157 6.40 4.61 0.04
CA ALA A 157 4.98 4.31 0.19
C ALA A 157 4.37 3.77 -1.11
N THR A 158 4.69 4.41 -2.25
CA THR A 158 4.22 4.00 -3.58
C THR A 158 4.75 2.64 -3.96
N PHE A 159 6.03 2.36 -3.71
CA PHE A 159 6.60 1.04 -3.95
C PHE A 159 5.94 -0.02 -3.05
N GLY A 160 5.72 0.26 -1.76
CA GLY A 160 4.98 -0.62 -0.86
C GLY A 160 3.55 -0.91 -1.33
N ALA A 161 2.85 0.09 -1.85
CA ALA A 161 1.54 -0.10 -2.47
C ALA A 161 1.61 -0.95 -3.75
N TYR A 162 2.61 -0.70 -4.61
CA TYR A 162 2.84 -1.47 -5.83
C TYR A 162 3.13 -2.94 -5.55
N THR A 163 3.85 -3.27 -4.47
CA THR A 163 4.11 -4.67 -4.10
C THR A 163 2.83 -5.49 -4.01
N ARG A 164 1.70 -4.87 -3.60
CA ARG A 164 0.42 -5.58 -3.45
C ARG A 164 -0.23 -5.95 -4.77
N ILE A 165 -0.01 -5.15 -5.81
CA ILE A 165 -0.46 -5.46 -7.18
C ILE A 165 0.48 -6.49 -7.79
N TYR A 166 1.80 -6.29 -7.69
CA TYR A 166 2.82 -7.20 -8.21
C TYR A 166 2.66 -8.63 -7.68
N LEU A 167 2.41 -8.77 -6.37
CA LEU A 167 2.17 -10.07 -5.72
C LEU A 167 0.75 -10.62 -5.94
N SER A 168 -0.04 -10.01 -6.81
CA SER A 168 -1.43 -10.39 -7.05
C SER A 168 -2.28 -10.55 -5.77
N GLN A 169 -1.97 -9.74 -4.74
CA GLN A 169 -2.72 -9.70 -3.48
C GLN A 169 -3.91 -8.75 -3.53
N HIS A 170 -3.82 -7.67 -4.32
CA HIS A 170 -4.81 -6.61 -4.40
C HIS A 170 -4.94 -6.06 -5.82
N PHE A 171 -6.12 -5.59 -6.18
CA PHE A 171 -6.35 -4.82 -7.40
C PHE A 171 -5.97 -3.34 -7.23
N ALA A 172 -5.80 -2.62 -8.34
CA ALA A 172 -5.52 -1.19 -8.33
C ALA A 172 -6.58 -0.37 -7.57
N LEU A 173 -7.85 -0.77 -7.60
CA LEU A 173 -8.93 -0.14 -6.85
C LEU A 173 -8.72 -0.26 -5.32
N ASP A 174 -8.29 -1.44 -4.85
CA ASP A 174 -8.04 -1.68 -3.43
C ASP A 174 -6.87 -0.82 -2.94
N VAL A 175 -5.86 -0.66 -3.79
CA VAL A 175 -4.68 0.18 -3.55
C VAL A 175 -5.08 1.65 -3.53
N LEU A 176 -5.84 2.13 -4.51
CA LEU A 176 -6.34 3.50 -4.54
C LEU A 176 -7.14 3.85 -3.29
N ALA A 177 -8.06 2.96 -2.89
CA ALA A 177 -8.84 3.14 -1.66
C ALA A 177 -7.93 3.21 -0.41
N GLY A 178 -6.89 2.37 -0.34
CA GLY A 178 -5.90 2.40 0.74
C GLY A 178 -5.11 3.71 0.80
N ILE A 179 -4.71 4.27 -0.36
CA ILE A 179 -4.05 5.58 -0.47
C ILE A 179 -4.97 6.69 0.04
N LEU A 180 -6.22 6.69 -0.40
CA LEU A 180 -7.20 7.71 0.00
C LEU A 180 -7.45 7.66 1.51
N ILE A 181 -7.68 6.49 2.09
CA ILE A 181 -7.88 6.34 3.55
C ILE A 181 -6.67 6.86 4.34
N ALA A 182 -5.45 6.63 3.86
CA ALA A 182 -4.23 7.10 4.53
C ALA A 182 -4.01 8.61 4.41
N SER A 183 -4.73 9.30 3.51
CA SER A 183 -4.55 10.74 3.22
C SER A 183 -5.50 11.62 4.03
N PHE A 184 -6.44 11.02 4.76
CA PHE A 184 -7.38 11.69 5.68
C PHE A 184 -6.93 11.56 7.13
#